data_e17b1d045f0fd73946c5d879dceb5d20
#
_entry.id   e17b1d045f0fd73946c5d879dceb5d20
#
_cell.length_a   1.000
_cell.length_b   1.000
_cell.length_c   1.000
_cell.angle_alpha   90.00
_cell.angle_beta   90.00
_cell.angle_gamma   90.00
#
_symmetry.space_group_name_H-M   'P 1'
#
loop_
_entity.id
_entity.type
_entity.pdbx_description
1 polymer ?
#
loop_
_entity_poly.entity_id
_entity_poly.type
_entity_poly.pdbx_seq_one_letter_code
_entity_poly.pdbx_strand_id
1 'polypeptide(L)'
;MMRVRVYADRPDCGTLKQGGEYRMRGTLAISQYGAMPLWLTDIASVERIRGPNLALRTIGMMQQAFFEQTSRLSDQGKVLVPGLTLGVLGQDYVPAEGDGTDIDSTYAAQVEDAFQRSGIVHLMAVSGGHLAVTAALVRSVCSFFLLPRRFTALLVAMSYIMLSACVFPSDSVSRALLMGLSGAACLFIGRRGQAMASLSWTTLAMLMACPHMSQSFGFALSCAAVLGIVLFADTLNAWMEPVLPRFVAEALSMTIAAQVFTLPIQVLIEPELPVFSIPANLMVAPFVGFATLAGLASLAVSWLIPWLGLQLARAASWGTAVMELTALELGSGSQATIPWAGGVGGAVLVCVVEAACAAAAIMTHRLFGQMMVQEPDLPGKRLIANPVERLRMWMERTRKALRELQWEE
;
A
#
# COMPACT_ATOMS: atom_id res chain seq x y z
N MET A 1 -22.78 -16.33 9.27
CA MET A 1 -22.11 -16.96 8.12
C MET A 1 -20.65 -17.13 8.50
N MET A 2 -20.13 -18.33 8.43
CA MET A 2 -18.74 -18.65 8.80
C MET A 2 -17.86 -18.52 7.56
N ARG A 3 -16.71 -17.87 7.69
CA ARG A 3 -15.73 -17.78 6.59
C ARG A 3 -14.76 -18.94 6.73
N VAL A 4 -14.49 -19.61 5.64
CA VAL A 4 -13.58 -20.77 5.56
C VAL A 4 -12.60 -20.50 4.43
N ARG A 5 -11.30 -20.74 4.66
CA ARG A 5 -10.31 -20.73 3.59
C ARG A 5 -10.32 -22.10 2.93
N VAL A 6 -10.39 -22.09 1.62
CA VAL A 6 -10.44 -23.31 0.80
C VAL A 6 -9.06 -23.53 0.18
N TYR A 7 -8.51 -24.73 0.38
CA TYR A 7 -7.30 -25.18 -0.26
C TYR A 7 -7.67 -26.31 -1.22
N ALA A 8 -7.49 -26.10 -2.50
CA ALA A 8 -7.79 -27.05 -3.54
C ALA A 8 -6.57 -27.24 -4.45
N ASP A 9 -6.47 -28.39 -5.08
CA ASP A 9 -5.46 -28.60 -6.14
C ASP A 9 -5.73 -27.67 -7.32
N ARG A 10 -4.68 -27.34 -8.09
CA ARG A 10 -4.74 -26.37 -9.19
C ARG A 10 -5.91 -26.55 -10.14
N PRO A 11 -6.24 -27.78 -10.63
CA PRO A 11 -7.36 -27.98 -11.56
C PRO A 11 -8.70 -27.53 -11.01
N ASP A 12 -8.95 -27.78 -9.71
CA ASP A 12 -10.21 -27.44 -9.05
C ASP A 12 -10.34 -25.93 -8.78
N CYS A 13 -9.22 -25.28 -8.44
CA CYS A 13 -9.17 -23.83 -8.25
C CYS A 13 -9.56 -23.05 -9.51
N GLY A 14 -9.14 -23.51 -10.70
CA GLY A 14 -9.46 -22.86 -11.99
C GLY A 14 -10.96 -22.82 -12.30
N THR A 15 -11.75 -23.73 -11.72
CA THR A 15 -13.21 -23.76 -11.91
C THR A 15 -13.96 -22.74 -11.06
N LEU A 16 -13.32 -22.21 -10.01
CA LEU A 16 -13.90 -21.28 -9.05
C LEU A 16 -13.87 -19.86 -9.62
N LYS A 17 -15.03 -19.23 -9.72
CA LYS A 17 -15.16 -17.82 -10.15
C LYS A 17 -15.64 -16.95 -9.01
N GLN A 18 -15.07 -15.78 -8.89
CA GLN A 18 -15.45 -14.80 -7.86
C GLN A 18 -16.95 -14.49 -7.92
N GLY A 19 -17.63 -14.60 -6.77
CA GLY A 19 -19.07 -14.38 -6.66
C GLY A 19 -19.95 -15.52 -7.16
N GLY A 20 -19.39 -16.68 -7.49
CA GLY A 20 -20.14 -17.91 -7.71
C GLY A 20 -20.52 -18.59 -6.40
N GLU A 21 -21.62 -19.36 -6.42
CA GLU A 21 -22.04 -20.23 -5.32
C GLU A 21 -21.69 -21.68 -5.65
N TYR A 22 -20.91 -22.30 -4.75
CA TYR A 22 -20.40 -23.65 -4.93
C TYR A 22 -20.76 -24.53 -3.73
N ARG A 23 -21.06 -25.78 -4.00
CA ARG A 23 -21.14 -26.82 -3.00
C ARG A 23 -19.83 -27.64 -3.05
N MET A 24 -19.10 -27.63 -1.96
CA MET A 24 -17.82 -28.33 -1.87
C MET A 24 -17.91 -29.39 -0.77
N ARG A 25 -17.26 -30.53 -0.99
CA ARG A 25 -17.07 -31.58 0.01
C ARG A 25 -15.58 -31.75 0.22
N GLY A 26 -15.15 -31.71 1.48
CA GLY A 26 -13.76 -31.83 1.88
C GLY A 26 -13.65 -31.98 3.39
N THR A 27 -12.43 -32.07 3.87
CA THR A 27 -12.09 -32.16 5.31
C THR A 27 -11.92 -30.76 5.88
N LEU A 28 -12.51 -30.52 7.07
CA LEU A 28 -12.34 -29.28 7.82
C LEU A 28 -11.16 -29.41 8.78
N ALA A 29 -10.13 -28.59 8.58
CA ALA A 29 -9.00 -28.45 9.49
C ALA A 29 -9.06 -27.14 10.26
N ILE A 30 -8.58 -27.14 11.50
CA ILE A 30 -8.48 -25.93 12.32
C ILE A 30 -7.16 -25.23 11.97
N SER A 31 -7.25 -23.97 11.57
CA SER A 31 -6.07 -23.13 11.37
C SER A 31 -5.52 -22.68 12.72
N GLN A 32 -4.22 -22.78 12.91
CA GLN A 32 -3.54 -22.25 14.09
C GLN A 32 -3.28 -20.73 13.97
N TYR A 33 -3.38 -20.15 12.77
CA TYR A 33 -3.02 -18.75 12.50
C TYR A 33 -4.02 -18.08 11.54
N GLY A 34 -4.30 -16.80 11.81
CA GLY A 34 -5.04 -15.91 10.91
C GLY A 34 -6.52 -15.72 11.22
N ALA A 35 -7.14 -14.80 10.50
CA ALA A 35 -8.53 -14.37 10.71
C ALA A 35 -9.61 -15.41 10.34
N MET A 36 -9.22 -16.55 9.77
CA MET A 36 -10.12 -17.63 9.37
C MET A 36 -9.76 -18.92 10.11
N PRO A 37 -10.53 -19.28 11.15
CA PRO A 37 -10.18 -20.39 12.03
C PRO A 37 -10.35 -21.78 11.38
N LEU A 38 -11.04 -21.87 10.26
CA LEU A 38 -11.28 -23.14 9.57
C LEU A 38 -10.75 -23.13 8.14
N TRP A 39 -10.09 -24.22 7.78
CA TRP A 39 -9.62 -24.51 6.43
C TRP A 39 -10.39 -25.71 5.89
N LEU A 40 -10.83 -25.63 4.63
CA LEU A 40 -11.35 -26.76 3.89
C LEU A 40 -10.22 -27.31 3.02
N THR A 41 -9.78 -28.54 3.32
CA THR A 41 -8.71 -29.26 2.61
C THR A 41 -9.28 -30.52 1.99
N ASP A 42 -8.48 -31.20 1.15
CA ASP A 42 -8.82 -32.48 0.51
C ASP A 42 -10.20 -32.44 -0.17
N ILE A 43 -10.34 -31.53 -1.11
CA ILE A 43 -11.61 -31.32 -1.80
C ILE A 43 -11.90 -32.51 -2.71
N ALA A 44 -12.91 -33.29 -2.34
CA ALA A 44 -13.35 -34.46 -3.09
C ALA A 44 -14.29 -34.11 -4.25
N SER A 45 -15.03 -33.01 -4.15
CA SER A 45 -15.94 -32.57 -5.23
C SER A 45 -16.27 -31.07 -5.12
N VAL A 46 -16.33 -30.41 -6.29
CA VAL A 46 -16.78 -29.03 -6.45
C VAL A 46 -17.97 -29.03 -7.42
N GLU A 47 -19.12 -28.64 -6.93
CA GLU A 47 -20.36 -28.50 -7.72
C GLU A 47 -20.77 -27.04 -7.76
N ARG A 48 -20.92 -26.45 -8.93
CA ARG A 48 -21.38 -25.07 -9.09
C ARG A 48 -22.92 -25.01 -9.00
N ILE A 49 -23.43 -24.35 -7.98
CA ILE A 49 -24.88 -24.13 -7.76
C ILE A 49 -25.34 -22.94 -8.59
N ARG A 50 -24.62 -21.82 -8.51
CA ARG A 50 -24.98 -20.58 -9.20
C ARG A 50 -23.74 -19.86 -9.74
N GLY A 51 -23.84 -19.39 -10.98
CA GLY A 51 -22.78 -18.58 -11.57
C GLY A 51 -22.79 -17.14 -11.02
N PRO A 52 -21.68 -16.39 -11.22
CA PRO A 52 -21.60 -14.99 -10.84
C PRO A 52 -22.64 -14.16 -11.58
N ASN A 53 -23.05 -13.03 -10.99
CA ASN A 53 -23.93 -12.07 -11.64
C ASN A 53 -23.23 -11.40 -12.85
N LEU A 54 -23.99 -10.70 -13.69
CA LEU A 54 -23.44 -10.09 -14.93
C LEU A 54 -22.25 -9.16 -14.66
N ALA A 55 -22.31 -8.34 -13.60
CA ALA A 55 -21.23 -7.43 -13.26
C ALA A 55 -19.93 -8.19 -12.89
N LEU A 56 -20.02 -9.20 -12.03
CA LEU A 56 -18.86 -10.02 -11.65
C LEU A 56 -18.36 -10.89 -12.83
N ARG A 57 -19.26 -11.30 -13.72
CA ARG A 57 -18.85 -11.99 -14.95
C ARG A 57 -18.02 -11.07 -15.86
N THR A 58 -18.45 -9.81 -16.03
CA THR A 58 -17.69 -8.83 -16.83
C THR A 58 -16.32 -8.55 -16.20
N ILE A 59 -16.28 -8.36 -14.88
CA ILE A 59 -15.01 -8.19 -14.14
C ILE A 59 -14.09 -9.40 -14.34
N GLY A 60 -14.64 -10.62 -14.23
CA GLY A 60 -13.86 -11.84 -14.47
C GLY A 60 -13.32 -11.94 -15.90
N MET A 61 -14.06 -11.49 -16.91
CA MET A 61 -13.57 -11.41 -18.30
C MET A 61 -12.44 -10.37 -18.44
N MET A 62 -12.54 -9.22 -17.77
CA MET A 62 -11.49 -8.20 -17.75
C MET A 62 -10.21 -8.74 -17.09
N GLN A 63 -10.36 -9.38 -15.93
CA GLN A 63 -9.25 -10.01 -15.22
C GLN A 63 -8.58 -11.10 -16.07
N GLN A 64 -9.35 -12.00 -16.67
CA GLN A 64 -8.83 -13.06 -17.53
C GLN A 64 -8.06 -12.50 -18.72
N ALA A 65 -8.64 -11.53 -19.46
CA ALA A 65 -7.98 -10.86 -20.56
C ALA A 65 -6.68 -10.15 -20.13
N PHE A 66 -6.66 -9.57 -18.94
CA PHE A 66 -5.46 -8.95 -18.39
C PHE A 66 -4.36 -9.99 -18.09
N PHE A 67 -4.69 -11.10 -17.44
CA PHE A 67 -3.74 -12.19 -17.19
C PHE A 67 -3.19 -12.81 -18.47
N GLU A 68 -4.03 -12.90 -19.51
CA GLU A 68 -3.60 -13.34 -20.84
C GLU A 68 -2.55 -12.41 -21.47
N GLN A 69 -2.65 -11.09 -21.26
CA GLN A 69 -1.65 -10.14 -21.72
C GLN A 69 -0.39 -10.16 -20.85
N THR A 70 -0.53 -10.27 -19.53
CA THR A 70 0.62 -10.33 -18.62
C THR A 70 1.40 -11.63 -18.75
N SER A 71 0.78 -12.76 -19.14
CA SER A 71 1.49 -14.02 -19.40
C SER A 71 2.49 -13.93 -20.56
N ARG A 72 2.40 -12.92 -21.42
CA ARG A 72 3.32 -12.64 -22.55
C ARG A 72 4.50 -11.75 -22.16
N LEU A 73 4.59 -11.35 -20.91
CA LEU A 73 5.71 -10.55 -20.38
C LEU A 73 6.89 -11.44 -19.97
N SER A 74 8.00 -10.83 -19.57
CA SER A 74 9.09 -11.49 -18.86
C SER A 74 8.60 -12.09 -17.54
N ASP A 75 9.34 -13.00 -16.93
CA ASP A 75 8.92 -13.69 -15.70
C ASP A 75 8.65 -12.69 -14.55
N GLN A 76 9.46 -11.65 -14.44
CA GLN A 76 9.23 -10.52 -13.55
C GLN A 76 7.87 -9.85 -13.81
N GLY A 77 7.57 -9.54 -15.07
CA GLY A 77 6.30 -8.90 -15.45
C GLY A 77 5.09 -9.81 -15.19
N LYS A 78 5.25 -11.14 -15.43
CA LYS A 78 4.21 -12.15 -15.14
C LYS A 78 3.87 -12.17 -13.65
N VAL A 79 4.88 -12.07 -12.77
CA VAL A 79 4.72 -12.14 -11.31
C VAL A 79 4.20 -10.80 -10.75
N LEU A 80 4.90 -9.69 -11.02
CA LEU A 80 4.72 -8.44 -10.30
C LEU A 80 3.60 -7.55 -10.85
N VAL A 81 3.37 -7.55 -12.16
CA VAL A 81 2.33 -6.68 -12.75
C VAL A 81 0.93 -7.04 -12.25
N PRO A 82 0.53 -8.33 -12.19
CA PRO A 82 -0.74 -8.71 -11.58
C PRO A 82 -0.79 -8.43 -10.08
N GLY A 83 0.29 -8.69 -9.34
CA GLY A 83 0.41 -8.38 -7.91
C GLY A 83 0.10 -6.91 -7.62
N LEU A 84 0.78 -6.01 -8.32
CA LEU A 84 0.59 -4.57 -8.17
C LEU A 84 -0.80 -4.10 -8.63
N THR A 85 -1.38 -4.73 -9.66
CA THR A 85 -2.65 -4.25 -10.28
C THR A 85 -3.89 -4.85 -9.63
N LEU A 86 -3.86 -6.16 -9.36
CA LEU A 86 -5.01 -6.94 -8.87
C LEU A 86 -4.85 -7.44 -7.44
N GLY A 87 -3.65 -7.38 -6.88
CA GLY A 87 -3.35 -7.86 -5.52
C GLY A 87 -3.17 -9.36 -5.43
N VAL A 88 -2.94 -10.04 -6.56
CA VAL A 88 -2.62 -11.47 -6.66
C VAL A 88 -1.41 -11.63 -7.56
N LEU A 89 -0.38 -12.26 -7.04
CA LEU A 89 0.83 -12.53 -7.81
C LEU A 89 0.52 -13.48 -8.98
N GLY A 90 1.26 -13.32 -10.06
CA GLY A 90 0.98 -14.08 -11.27
C GLY A 90 1.05 -15.60 -11.09
N GLN A 91 1.95 -16.08 -10.21
CA GLN A 91 2.06 -17.50 -9.86
C GLN A 91 0.86 -18.04 -9.08
N ASP A 92 0.13 -17.19 -8.36
CA ASP A 92 -1.04 -17.57 -7.55
C ASP A 92 -2.33 -17.58 -8.38
N TYR A 93 -2.29 -17.06 -9.59
CA TYR A 93 -3.44 -17.09 -10.48
C TYR A 93 -3.54 -18.42 -11.21
N VAL A 94 -4.69 -19.08 -11.08
CA VAL A 94 -5.00 -20.32 -11.78
C VAL A 94 -5.98 -20.02 -12.91
N PRO A 95 -5.58 -20.16 -14.18
CA PRO A 95 -6.47 -19.97 -15.31
C PRO A 95 -7.59 -21.03 -15.34
N ALA A 96 -8.76 -20.68 -15.88
CA ALA A 96 -9.89 -21.59 -15.99
C ALA A 96 -9.67 -22.74 -17.00
N GLU A 97 -8.80 -22.51 -17.98
CA GLU A 97 -8.41 -23.47 -19.01
C GLU A 97 -6.89 -23.37 -19.22
N GLY A 98 -6.15 -24.44 -19.01
CA GLY A 98 -4.70 -24.50 -19.27
C GLY A 98 -3.88 -25.03 -18.12
N ASP A 99 -2.64 -25.37 -18.44
CA ASP A 99 -1.67 -26.00 -17.54
C ASP A 99 -0.89 -24.93 -16.76
N GLY A 100 -1.58 -24.11 -15.98
CA GLY A 100 -0.97 -23.12 -15.09
C GLY A 100 -0.15 -22.01 -15.78
N THR A 101 0.30 -21.04 -15.01
CA THR A 101 1.27 -20.05 -15.49
C THR A 101 2.64 -20.71 -15.61
N ASP A 102 3.29 -20.54 -16.78
CA ASP A 102 4.68 -20.97 -17.04
C ASP A 102 5.66 -20.02 -16.32
N ILE A 103 5.56 -19.99 -14.98
CA ILE A 103 6.40 -19.19 -14.09
C ILE A 103 7.21 -20.16 -13.24
N ASP A 104 8.53 -19.97 -13.24
CA ASP A 104 9.42 -20.73 -12.36
C ASP A 104 9.09 -20.41 -10.90
N SER A 105 8.63 -21.42 -10.16
CA SER A 105 8.28 -21.30 -8.75
C SER A 105 9.47 -20.90 -7.89
N THR A 106 10.69 -21.29 -8.26
CA THR A 106 11.93 -20.92 -7.56
C THR A 106 12.19 -19.43 -7.72
N TYR A 107 12.05 -18.92 -8.94
CA TYR A 107 12.19 -17.51 -9.22
C TYR A 107 11.13 -16.67 -8.49
N ALA A 108 9.87 -17.09 -8.52
CA ALA A 108 8.79 -16.39 -7.84
C ALA A 108 9.02 -16.30 -6.32
N ALA A 109 9.43 -17.42 -5.70
CA ALA A 109 9.77 -17.45 -4.28
C ALA A 109 10.98 -16.57 -3.94
N GLN A 110 12.00 -16.54 -4.81
CA GLN A 110 13.17 -15.68 -4.63
C GLN A 110 12.81 -14.19 -4.69
N VAL A 111 11.95 -13.80 -5.61
CA VAL A 111 11.46 -12.41 -5.72
C VAL A 111 10.66 -12.03 -4.48
N GLU A 112 9.76 -12.90 -4.02
CA GLU A 112 8.95 -12.66 -2.83
C GLU A 112 9.82 -12.49 -1.57
N ASP A 113 10.80 -13.37 -1.34
CA ASP A 113 11.78 -13.26 -0.26
C ASP A 113 12.57 -11.94 -0.34
N ALA A 114 13.06 -11.56 -1.52
CA ALA A 114 13.78 -10.31 -1.72
C ALA A 114 12.93 -9.08 -1.40
N PHE A 115 11.65 -9.05 -1.81
CA PHE A 115 10.72 -7.98 -1.47
C PHE A 115 10.44 -7.90 0.03
N GLN A 116 10.36 -9.04 0.70
CA GLN A 116 10.15 -9.12 2.13
C GLN A 116 11.36 -8.59 2.89
N ARG A 117 12.56 -9.07 2.58
CA ARG A 117 13.81 -8.69 3.23
C ARG A 117 14.24 -7.24 2.93
N SER A 118 13.88 -6.70 1.78
CA SER A 118 14.07 -5.27 1.46
C SER A 118 13.01 -4.35 2.09
N GLY A 119 11.94 -4.91 2.72
CA GLY A 119 10.88 -4.15 3.39
C GLY A 119 9.87 -3.51 2.46
N ILE A 120 9.80 -3.91 1.18
CA ILE A 120 8.84 -3.39 0.19
C ILE A 120 7.78 -4.41 -0.23
N VAL A 121 7.63 -5.52 0.51
CA VAL A 121 6.63 -6.57 0.24
C VAL A 121 5.20 -6.03 0.14
N HIS A 122 4.86 -4.97 0.87
CA HIS A 122 3.56 -4.33 0.83
C HIS A 122 3.19 -3.72 -0.54
N LEU A 123 4.16 -3.55 -1.44
CA LEU A 123 3.96 -3.09 -2.82
C LEU A 123 3.52 -4.23 -3.76
N MET A 124 3.71 -5.50 -3.37
CA MET A 124 3.21 -6.65 -4.13
C MET A 124 1.69 -6.83 -4.01
N ALA A 125 1.06 -6.07 -3.14
CA ALA A 125 -0.39 -6.10 -2.91
C ALA A 125 -1.04 -4.74 -3.15
N VAL A 126 -2.31 -4.74 -3.55
CA VAL A 126 -3.06 -3.50 -3.72
C VAL A 126 -3.32 -2.85 -2.37
N SER A 127 -2.95 -1.58 -2.25
CA SER A 127 -3.04 -0.81 -1.02
C SER A 127 -3.91 0.45 -1.18
N GLY A 128 -4.10 1.19 -0.08
CA GLY A 128 -4.77 2.49 -0.10
C GLY A 128 -4.12 3.51 -1.04
N GLY A 129 -2.82 3.37 -1.31
CA GLY A 129 -2.09 4.20 -2.26
C GLY A 129 -2.63 4.08 -3.69
N HIS A 130 -3.00 2.87 -4.13
CA HIS A 130 -3.58 2.63 -5.46
C HIS A 130 -4.92 3.37 -5.63
N LEU A 131 -5.78 3.34 -4.60
CA LEU A 131 -7.03 4.10 -4.59
C LEU A 131 -6.74 5.61 -4.61
N ALA A 132 -5.77 6.07 -3.84
CA ALA A 132 -5.39 7.48 -3.78
C ALA A 132 -4.88 8.00 -5.13
N VAL A 133 -4.01 7.25 -5.83
CA VAL A 133 -3.48 7.59 -7.16
C VAL A 133 -4.62 7.63 -8.19
N THR A 134 -5.52 6.64 -8.17
CA THR A 134 -6.70 6.63 -9.05
C THR A 134 -7.61 7.82 -8.80
N ALA A 135 -7.88 8.16 -7.54
CA ALA A 135 -8.67 9.33 -7.19
C ALA A 135 -8.01 10.65 -7.58
N ALA A 136 -6.68 10.75 -7.45
CA ALA A 136 -5.93 11.91 -7.89
C ALA A 136 -6.04 12.10 -9.41
N LEU A 137 -5.92 11.02 -10.18
CA LEU A 137 -6.13 11.04 -11.63
C LEU A 137 -7.54 11.50 -11.99
N VAL A 138 -8.58 10.91 -11.38
CA VAL A 138 -9.99 11.29 -11.64
C VAL A 138 -10.22 12.76 -11.29
N ARG A 139 -9.71 13.25 -10.16
CA ARG A 139 -9.81 14.67 -9.79
C ARG A 139 -9.10 15.58 -10.79
N SER A 140 -7.90 15.21 -11.26
CA SER A 140 -7.14 15.98 -12.24
C SER A 140 -7.92 16.07 -13.57
N VAL A 141 -8.49 14.97 -14.05
CA VAL A 141 -9.33 14.95 -15.24
C VAL A 141 -10.58 15.82 -15.05
N CYS A 142 -11.29 15.66 -13.92
CA CYS A 142 -12.46 16.48 -13.62
C CYS A 142 -12.13 17.99 -13.53
N SER A 143 -10.99 18.33 -12.96
CA SER A 143 -10.54 19.71 -12.85
C SER A 143 -10.17 20.29 -14.22
N PHE A 144 -9.55 19.50 -15.10
CA PHE A 144 -9.26 19.91 -16.47
C PHE A 144 -10.54 20.24 -17.25
N PHE A 145 -11.62 19.45 -17.08
CA PHE A 145 -12.92 19.71 -17.68
C PHE A 145 -13.83 20.66 -16.88
N LEU A 146 -13.31 21.28 -15.81
CA LEU A 146 -14.04 22.21 -14.93
C LEU A 146 -15.35 21.62 -14.38
N LEU A 147 -15.39 20.31 -14.10
CA LEU A 147 -16.58 19.64 -13.61
C LEU A 147 -16.97 20.09 -12.20
N PRO A 148 -18.26 20.21 -11.89
CA PRO A 148 -18.73 20.65 -10.59
C PRO A 148 -18.32 19.62 -9.51
N ARG A 149 -18.00 20.13 -8.31
CA ARG A 149 -17.51 19.34 -7.18
C ARG A 149 -18.33 18.09 -6.86
N ARG A 150 -19.67 18.18 -6.93
CA ARG A 150 -20.56 17.06 -6.67
C ARG A 150 -20.39 15.94 -7.70
N PHE A 151 -20.23 16.31 -8.96
CA PHE A 151 -19.98 15.34 -10.03
C PHE A 151 -18.61 14.69 -9.90
N THR A 152 -17.58 15.48 -9.58
CA THR A 152 -16.24 14.96 -9.26
C THR A 152 -16.28 13.96 -8.09
N ALA A 153 -17.05 14.28 -7.03
CA ALA A 153 -17.20 13.38 -5.89
C ALA A 153 -17.84 12.04 -6.27
N LEU A 154 -18.87 12.06 -7.14
CA LEU A 154 -19.51 10.85 -7.65
C LEU A 154 -18.56 10.02 -8.51
N LEU A 155 -17.79 10.65 -9.41
CA LEU A 155 -16.81 9.94 -10.23
C LEU A 155 -15.68 9.32 -9.39
N VAL A 156 -15.20 10.02 -8.36
CA VAL A 156 -14.23 9.49 -7.40
C VAL A 156 -14.80 8.30 -6.62
N ALA A 157 -16.05 8.40 -6.12
CA ALA A 157 -16.70 7.30 -5.43
C ALA A 157 -16.88 6.07 -6.35
N MET A 158 -17.31 6.32 -7.59
CA MET A 158 -17.46 5.26 -8.60
C MET A 158 -16.13 4.60 -8.94
N SER A 159 -15.04 5.39 -9.08
CA SER A 159 -13.71 4.83 -9.33
C SER A 159 -13.21 3.95 -8.18
N TYR A 160 -13.48 4.31 -6.94
CA TYR A 160 -13.16 3.48 -5.78
C TYR A 160 -13.93 2.16 -5.78
N ILE A 161 -15.24 2.20 -6.04
CA ILE A 161 -16.08 1.00 -6.10
C ILE A 161 -15.62 0.10 -7.25
N MET A 162 -15.38 0.67 -8.43
CA MET A 162 -14.95 -0.07 -9.61
C MET A 162 -13.60 -0.74 -9.39
N LEU A 163 -12.61 0.01 -8.88
CA LEU A 163 -11.28 -0.54 -8.59
C LEU A 163 -11.37 -1.64 -7.53
N SER A 164 -12.09 -1.40 -6.44
CA SER A 164 -12.26 -2.40 -5.38
C SER A 164 -12.98 -3.66 -5.86
N ALA A 165 -13.88 -3.55 -6.84
CA ALA A 165 -14.58 -4.69 -7.45
C ALA A 165 -13.66 -5.48 -8.42
N CYS A 166 -12.73 -4.79 -9.10
CA CYS A 166 -11.76 -5.43 -10.00
C CYS A 166 -10.61 -6.13 -9.27
N VAL A 167 -10.23 -5.64 -8.11
CA VAL A 167 -9.14 -6.19 -7.29
C VAL A 167 -9.63 -7.37 -6.45
N PHE A 168 -8.76 -8.33 -6.20
CA PHE A 168 -9.10 -9.45 -5.30
C PHE A 168 -9.32 -8.94 -3.87
N PRO A 169 -10.35 -9.46 -3.16
CA PRO A 169 -10.73 -8.96 -1.85
C PRO A 169 -9.60 -9.08 -0.83
N SER A 170 -9.22 -7.96 -0.24
CA SER A 170 -8.31 -7.91 0.91
C SER A 170 -8.81 -6.96 1.99
N ASP A 171 -8.36 -7.17 3.22
CA ASP A 171 -8.75 -6.33 4.37
C ASP A 171 -8.28 -4.88 4.17
N SER A 172 -7.10 -4.70 3.58
CA SER A 172 -6.53 -3.38 3.26
C SER A 172 -7.35 -2.62 2.23
N VAL A 173 -7.77 -3.29 1.13
CA VAL A 173 -8.61 -2.70 0.09
C VAL A 173 -9.99 -2.34 0.63
N SER A 174 -10.60 -3.21 1.44
CA SER A 174 -11.92 -2.96 2.06
C SER A 174 -11.89 -1.73 2.96
N ARG A 175 -10.84 -1.58 3.79
CA ARG A 175 -10.63 -0.41 4.63
C ARG A 175 -10.43 0.85 3.78
N ALA A 176 -9.56 0.77 2.77
CA ALA A 176 -9.26 1.91 1.90
C ALA A 176 -10.49 2.36 1.10
N LEU A 177 -11.34 1.43 0.65
CA LEU A 177 -12.62 1.72 0.01
C LEU A 177 -13.53 2.54 0.94
N LEU A 178 -13.75 2.09 2.18
CA LEU A 178 -14.62 2.79 3.13
C LEU A 178 -14.09 4.18 3.48
N MET A 179 -12.78 4.31 3.70
CA MET A 179 -12.15 5.63 3.90
C MET A 179 -12.27 6.53 2.67
N GLY A 180 -12.06 5.97 1.48
CA GLY A 180 -12.19 6.70 0.22
C GLY A 180 -13.61 7.19 -0.02
N LEU A 181 -14.61 6.32 0.23
CA LEU A 181 -16.03 6.70 0.12
C LEU A 181 -16.43 7.78 1.14
N SER A 182 -15.93 7.71 2.38
CA SER A 182 -16.16 8.77 3.36
C SER A 182 -15.56 10.11 2.92
N GLY A 183 -14.36 10.09 2.33
CA GLY A 183 -13.73 11.26 1.73
C GLY A 183 -14.51 11.83 0.55
N ALA A 184 -15.01 10.96 -0.33
CA ALA A 184 -15.86 11.36 -1.46
C ALA A 184 -17.19 11.95 -0.99
N ALA A 185 -17.80 11.40 0.08
CA ALA A 185 -19.00 11.96 0.70
C ALA A 185 -18.75 13.35 1.29
N CYS A 186 -17.64 13.55 1.98
CA CYS A 186 -17.23 14.88 2.46
C CYS A 186 -17.04 15.87 1.29
N LEU A 187 -16.40 15.44 0.20
CA LEU A 187 -16.25 16.25 -1.01
C LEU A 187 -17.60 16.60 -1.62
N PHE A 188 -18.56 15.67 -1.67
CA PHE A 188 -19.91 15.89 -2.18
C PHE A 188 -20.68 16.94 -1.38
N ILE A 189 -20.65 16.84 -0.04
CA ILE A 189 -21.31 17.76 0.88
C ILE A 189 -20.59 19.11 0.94
N GLY A 190 -19.30 19.16 0.58
CA GLY A 190 -18.47 20.37 0.63
C GLY A 190 -17.76 20.62 1.94
N ARG A 191 -17.58 19.57 2.71
CA ARG A 191 -16.77 19.61 3.93
C ARG A 191 -15.35 19.13 3.63
N ARG A 192 -14.39 19.62 4.39
CA ARG A 192 -13.03 19.06 4.37
C ARG A 192 -13.07 17.68 5.05
N GLY A 193 -12.55 16.67 4.37
CA GLY A 193 -12.39 15.35 4.97
C GLY A 193 -11.34 15.39 6.07
N GLN A 194 -11.65 14.80 7.22
CA GLN A 194 -10.72 14.63 8.34
C GLN A 194 -10.22 13.18 8.29
N ALA A 195 -8.95 12.98 7.93
CA ALA A 195 -8.37 11.66 7.76
C ALA A 195 -8.43 10.81 9.05
N MET A 196 -8.16 11.43 10.21
CA MET A 196 -8.23 10.76 11.51
C MET A 196 -9.65 10.30 11.85
N ALA A 197 -10.66 11.17 11.70
CA ALA A 197 -12.05 10.80 11.94
C ALA A 197 -12.51 9.70 10.95
N SER A 198 -12.12 9.80 9.67
CA SER A 198 -12.42 8.80 8.66
C SER A 198 -11.81 7.44 9.01
N LEU A 199 -10.54 7.39 9.45
CA LEU A 199 -9.89 6.16 9.90
C LEU A 199 -10.63 5.56 11.10
N SER A 200 -10.93 6.36 12.13
CA SER A 200 -11.59 5.89 13.35
C SER A 200 -12.97 5.31 13.06
N TRP A 201 -13.81 6.02 12.30
CA TRP A 201 -15.13 5.53 11.92
C TRP A 201 -15.08 4.29 11.03
N THR A 202 -14.14 4.24 10.08
CA THR A 202 -13.97 3.08 9.21
C THR A 202 -13.54 1.85 10.02
N THR A 203 -12.55 2.02 10.92
CA THR A 203 -12.07 0.92 11.77
C THR A 203 -13.19 0.40 12.67
N LEU A 204 -13.94 1.29 13.33
CA LEU A 204 -15.06 0.91 14.17
C LEU A 204 -16.16 0.17 13.36
N ALA A 205 -16.56 0.73 12.22
CA ALA A 205 -17.59 0.10 11.38
C ALA A 205 -17.16 -1.28 10.87
N MET A 206 -15.90 -1.45 10.47
CA MET A 206 -15.39 -2.75 10.01
C MET A 206 -15.33 -3.78 11.14
N LEU A 207 -14.88 -3.40 12.32
CA LEU A 207 -14.86 -4.31 13.48
C LEU A 207 -16.26 -4.69 13.95
N MET A 208 -17.22 -3.77 13.89
CA MET A 208 -18.62 -4.08 14.22
C MET A 208 -19.28 -4.99 13.16
N ALA A 209 -19.03 -4.75 11.88
CA ALA A 209 -19.59 -5.54 10.79
C ALA A 209 -18.91 -6.91 10.64
N CYS A 210 -17.61 -6.97 10.89
CA CYS A 210 -16.76 -8.15 10.70
C CYS A 210 -15.77 -8.32 11.86
N PRO A 211 -16.20 -8.84 13.04
CA PRO A 211 -15.36 -8.93 14.23
C PRO A 211 -14.07 -9.73 14.05
N HIS A 212 -14.03 -10.68 13.11
CA HIS A 212 -12.84 -11.48 12.80
C HIS A 212 -11.65 -10.62 12.25
N MET A 213 -11.92 -9.41 11.76
CA MET A 213 -10.86 -8.49 11.32
C MET A 213 -9.95 -8.03 12.47
N SER A 214 -10.40 -8.13 13.73
CA SER A 214 -9.56 -7.86 14.91
C SER A 214 -8.34 -8.79 15.01
N GLN A 215 -8.40 -9.96 14.38
CA GLN A 215 -7.32 -10.96 14.33
C GLN A 215 -6.51 -10.92 13.02
N SER A 216 -6.84 -9.98 12.12
CA SER A 216 -6.13 -9.83 10.84
C SER A 216 -4.93 -8.91 11.00
N PHE A 217 -3.73 -9.46 10.83
CA PHE A 217 -2.49 -8.66 10.76
C PHE A 217 -2.52 -7.66 9.60
N GLY A 218 -3.05 -8.06 8.43
CA GLY A 218 -3.19 -7.15 7.29
C GLY A 218 -4.06 -5.93 7.58
N PHE A 219 -5.16 -6.11 8.34
CA PHE A 219 -5.99 -5.00 8.80
C PHE A 219 -5.25 -4.13 9.81
N ALA A 220 -4.59 -4.73 10.80
CA ALA A 220 -3.83 -4.02 11.82
C ALA A 220 -2.69 -3.19 11.22
N LEU A 221 -1.85 -3.79 10.34
CA LEU A 221 -0.77 -3.11 9.63
C LEU A 221 -1.29 -1.94 8.79
N SER A 222 -2.41 -2.15 8.09
CA SER A 222 -3.01 -1.12 7.25
C SER A 222 -3.55 0.07 8.06
N CYS A 223 -4.17 -0.19 9.23
CA CYS A 223 -4.62 0.86 10.14
C CYS A 223 -3.44 1.61 10.79
N ALA A 224 -2.43 0.88 11.23
CA ALA A 224 -1.23 1.44 11.85
C ALA A 224 -0.46 2.35 10.87
N ALA A 225 -0.25 1.91 9.63
CA ALA A 225 0.41 2.73 8.60
C ALA A 225 -0.32 4.07 8.37
N VAL A 226 -1.65 4.03 8.20
CA VAL A 226 -2.43 5.26 8.00
C VAL A 226 -2.44 6.14 9.24
N LEU A 227 -2.51 5.56 10.43
CA LEU A 227 -2.42 6.29 11.68
C LEU A 227 -1.08 7.05 11.79
N GLY A 228 0.03 6.36 11.50
CA GLY A 228 1.35 6.97 11.47
C GLY A 228 1.44 8.13 10.48
N ILE A 229 0.99 7.91 9.25
CA ILE A 229 0.99 8.94 8.19
C ILE A 229 0.16 10.16 8.63
N VAL A 230 -1.05 9.96 9.13
CA VAL A 230 -1.96 11.05 9.52
C VAL A 230 -1.42 11.87 10.70
N LEU A 231 -0.71 11.22 11.63
CA LEU A 231 -0.17 11.90 12.82
C LEU A 231 1.17 12.60 12.56
N PHE A 232 2.05 12.01 11.75
CA PHE A 232 3.45 12.43 11.71
C PHE A 232 3.96 12.87 10.33
N ALA A 233 3.32 12.46 9.21
CA ALA A 233 3.87 12.75 7.89
C ALA A 233 4.03 14.24 7.61
N ASP A 234 3.04 15.06 7.95
CA ASP A 234 3.11 16.52 7.76
C ASP A 234 4.22 17.16 8.59
N THR A 235 4.39 16.73 9.85
CA THR A 235 5.46 17.22 10.73
C THR A 235 6.83 16.84 10.20
N LEU A 236 7.02 15.58 9.81
CA LEU A 236 8.27 15.11 9.24
C LEU A 236 8.59 15.81 7.91
N ASN A 237 7.56 15.98 7.06
CA ASN A 237 7.72 16.70 5.80
C ASN A 237 8.19 18.15 6.02
N ALA A 238 7.57 18.86 6.97
CA ALA A 238 7.95 20.22 7.32
C ALA A 238 9.41 20.32 7.86
N TRP A 239 9.93 19.24 8.47
CA TRP A 239 11.33 19.19 8.91
C TRP A 239 12.31 18.92 7.77
N MET A 240 11.88 18.15 6.76
CA MET A 240 12.72 17.70 5.65
C MET A 240 12.70 18.64 4.44
N GLU A 241 11.57 19.30 4.17
CA GLU A 241 11.37 20.16 3.00
C GLU A 241 12.42 21.28 2.84
N PRO A 242 12.99 21.88 3.92
CA PRO A 242 14.05 22.87 3.79
C PRO A 242 15.38 22.34 3.24
N VAL A 243 15.61 21.03 3.39
CA VAL A 243 16.90 20.38 3.05
C VAL A 243 16.79 19.51 1.82
N LEU A 244 15.62 18.88 1.61
CA LEU A 244 15.39 17.91 0.55
C LEU A 244 14.43 18.46 -0.51
N PRO A 245 14.56 18.00 -1.77
CA PRO A 245 13.54 18.27 -2.78
C PRO A 245 12.17 17.80 -2.30
N ARG A 246 11.13 18.57 -2.60
CA ARG A 246 9.78 18.38 -2.10
C ARG A 246 9.26 16.94 -2.26
N PHE A 247 9.44 16.33 -3.45
CA PHE A 247 8.99 14.97 -3.71
C PHE A 247 9.72 13.92 -2.84
N VAL A 248 11.01 14.15 -2.55
CA VAL A 248 11.81 13.27 -1.67
C VAL A 248 11.36 13.44 -0.22
N ALA A 249 11.15 14.68 0.23
CA ALA A 249 10.67 14.96 1.58
C ALA A 249 9.28 14.35 1.82
N GLU A 250 8.35 14.47 0.87
CA GLU A 250 7.02 13.86 0.93
C GLU A 250 7.09 12.33 0.98
N ALA A 251 7.87 11.70 0.09
CA ALA A 251 8.02 10.24 0.06
C ALA A 251 8.67 9.69 1.35
N LEU A 252 9.73 10.36 1.80
CA LEU A 252 10.48 9.95 2.98
C LEU A 252 9.66 10.10 4.26
N SER A 253 8.94 11.23 4.41
CA SER A 253 8.08 11.48 5.57
C SER A 253 6.95 10.46 5.67
N MET A 254 6.30 10.12 4.56
CA MET A 254 5.27 9.08 4.53
C MET A 254 5.83 7.69 4.87
N THR A 255 7.00 7.35 4.32
CA THR A 255 7.66 6.06 4.57
C THR A 255 8.04 5.91 6.05
N ILE A 256 8.71 6.91 6.63
CA ILE A 256 9.12 6.88 8.04
C ILE A 256 7.88 6.84 8.95
N ALA A 257 6.89 7.70 8.69
CA ALA A 257 5.67 7.74 9.49
C ALA A 257 4.90 6.41 9.49
N ALA A 258 4.81 5.76 8.33
CA ALA A 258 4.18 4.44 8.22
C ALA A 258 5.02 3.36 8.92
N GLN A 259 6.33 3.35 8.68
CA GLN A 259 7.26 2.34 9.20
C GLN A 259 7.25 2.30 10.72
N VAL A 260 7.38 3.43 11.40
CA VAL A 260 7.36 3.53 12.87
C VAL A 260 6.10 2.89 13.49
N PHE A 261 4.96 2.98 12.85
CA PHE A 261 3.73 2.38 13.37
C PHE A 261 3.53 0.91 12.96
N THR A 262 4.13 0.49 11.85
CA THR A 262 3.96 -0.90 11.36
C THR A 262 5.03 -1.83 11.88
N LEU A 263 6.23 -1.35 12.17
CA LEU A 263 7.36 -2.17 12.56
C LEU A 263 7.12 -3.01 13.82
N PRO A 264 6.50 -2.49 14.90
CA PRO A 264 6.16 -3.30 16.07
C PRO A 264 5.23 -4.47 15.75
N ILE A 265 4.31 -4.28 14.77
CA ILE A 265 3.38 -5.32 14.34
C ILE A 265 4.09 -6.31 13.40
N GLN A 266 4.97 -5.82 12.53
CA GLN A 266 5.76 -6.67 11.62
C GLN A 266 6.63 -7.67 12.41
N VAL A 267 7.29 -7.23 13.47
CA VAL A 267 8.11 -8.09 14.34
C VAL A 267 7.30 -9.20 15.04
N LEU A 268 5.99 -9.02 15.23
CA LEU A 268 5.12 -10.08 15.74
C LEU A 268 4.89 -11.20 14.72
N ILE A 269 4.95 -10.85 13.42
CA ILE A 269 4.73 -11.79 12.31
C ILE A 269 6.06 -12.47 11.98
N GLU A 270 7.09 -11.66 11.84
CA GLU A 270 8.43 -12.06 11.44
C GLU A 270 9.48 -11.32 12.28
N PRO A 271 10.29 -12.06 13.06
CA PRO A 271 11.25 -11.45 13.99
C PRO A 271 12.52 -11.00 13.26
N GLU A 272 12.37 -10.19 12.23
CA GLU A 272 13.43 -9.58 11.43
C GLU A 272 13.11 -8.11 11.14
N LEU A 273 14.16 -7.27 11.16
CA LEU A 273 14.05 -5.85 10.84
C LEU A 273 14.69 -5.57 9.48
N PRO A 274 13.94 -5.14 8.46
CA PRO A 274 14.50 -4.78 7.16
C PRO A 274 15.29 -3.46 7.25
N VAL A 275 16.63 -3.54 7.11
CA VAL A 275 17.52 -2.39 7.24
C VAL A 275 17.32 -1.38 6.10
N PHE A 276 17.08 -1.88 4.90
CA PHE A 276 17.00 -1.06 3.70
C PHE A 276 15.57 -0.65 3.32
N SER A 277 14.60 -0.80 4.23
CA SER A 277 13.19 -0.47 3.95
C SER A 277 12.99 0.99 3.50
N ILE A 278 13.64 1.95 4.16
CA ILE A 278 13.51 3.37 3.83
C ILE A 278 14.13 3.69 2.45
N PRO A 279 15.43 3.38 2.18
CA PRO A 279 16.00 3.62 0.86
C PRO A 279 15.30 2.83 -0.25
N ALA A 280 14.90 1.59 -0.03
CA ALA A 280 14.17 0.80 -1.01
C ALA A 280 12.84 1.47 -1.41
N ASN A 281 12.05 1.88 -0.43
CA ASN A 281 10.79 2.61 -0.68
C ASN A 281 11.02 3.93 -1.43
N LEU A 282 12.06 4.69 -1.09
CA LEU A 282 12.37 5.93 -1.76
C LEU A 282 12.76 5.71 -3.24
N MET A 283 13.53 4.66 -3.53
CA MET A 283 13.95 4.33 -4.89
C MET A 283 12.76 3.90 -5.76
N VAL A 284 11.83 3.12 -5.22
CA VAL A 284 10.70 2.60 -5.99
C VAL A 284 9.50 3.56 -6.07
N ALA A 285 9.39 4.53 -5.15
CA ALA A 285 8.24 5.44 -5.04
C ALA A 285 7.81 6.10 -6.36
N PRO A 286 8.70 6.65 -7.22
CA PRO A 286 8.29 7.28 -8.48
C PRO A 286 7.75 6.26 -9.49
N PHE A 287 8.21 5.01 -9.43
CA PHE A 287 7.85 3.97 -10.39
C PHE A 287 6.55 3.25 -10.02
N VAL A 288 6.25 3.12 -8.73
CA VAL A 288 5.01 2.48 -8.23
C VAL A 288 3.77 3.16 -8.80
N GLY A 289 3.69 4.48 -8.72
CA GLY A 289 2.55 5.24 -9.24
C GLY A 289 2.35 5.05 -10.75
N PHE A 290 3.44 5.13 -11.52
CA PHE A 290 3.43 4.88 -12.96
C PHE A 290 3.00 3.45 -13.30
N ALA A 291 3.62 2.44 -12.68
CA ALA A 291 3.31 1.03 -12.92
C ALA A 291 1.85 0.70 -12.55
N THR A 292 1.35 1.26 -11.43
CA THR A 292 -0.05 1.13 -11.03
C THR A 292 -1.00 1.68 -12.08
N LEU A 293 -0.79 2.91 -12.56
CA LEU A 293 -1.67 3.52 -13.56
C LEU A 293 -1.62 2.78 -14.90
N ALA A 294 -0.43 2.37 -15.34
CA ALA A 294 -0.26 1.59 -16.56
C ALA A 294 -0.92 0.20 -16.44
N GLY A 295 -0.76 -0.47 -15.30
CA GLY A 295 -1.41 -1.76 -15.01
C GLY A 295 -2.95 -1.65 -14.98
N LEU A 296 -3.49 -0.65 -14.30
CA LEU A 296 -4.93 -0.40 -14.27
C LEU A 296 -5.50 -0.03 -15.65
N ALA A 297 -4.77 0.75 -16.43
CA ALA A 297 -5.14 1.05 -17.82
C ALA A 297 -5.10 -0.21 -18.68
N SER A 298 -4.09 -1.08 -18.49
CA SER A 298 -4.03 -2.38 -19.15
C SER A 298 -5.23 -3.24 -18.78
N LEU A 299 -5.57 -3.38 -17.50
CA LEU A 299 -6.76 -4.11 -17.03
C LEU A 299 -8.05 -3.60 -17.69
N ALA A 300 -8.21 -2.28 -17.76
CA ALA A 300 -9.40 -1.65 -18.33
C ALA A 300 -9.54 -1.89 -19.84
N VAL A 301 -8.44 -2.04 -20.58
CA VAL A 301 -8.42 -2.06 -22.04
C VAL A 301 -8.21 -3.45 -22.63
N SER A 302 -7.56 -4.37 -21.90
CA SER A 302 -7.15 -5.69 -22.41
C SER A 302 -8.28 -6.51 -23.01
N TRP A 303 -9.48 -6.43 -22.46
CA TRP A 303 -10.65 -7.17 -22.93
C TRP A 303 -11.31 -6.56 -24.19
N LEU A 304 -11.03 -5.27 -24.50
CA LEU A 304 -11.53 -4.57 -25.68
C LEU A 304 -10.50 -4.57 -26.81
N ILE A 305 -9.26 -4.22 -26.47
CA ILE A 305 -8.15 -4.03 -27.42
C ILE A 305 -6.92 -4.75 -26.85
N PRO A 306 -6.78 -6.08 -27.06
CA PRO A 306 -5.70 -6.88 -26.48
C PRO A 306 -4.29 -6.36 -26.79
N TRP A 307 -4.04 -5.88 -28.02
CA TRP A 307 -2.76 -5.30 -28.39
C TRP A 307 -2.39 -4.09 -27.54
N LEU A 308 -3.32 -3.16 -27.32
CA LEU A 308 -3.10 -1.96 -26.51
C LEU A 308 -2.92 -2.35 -25.03
N GLY A 309 -3.72 -3.33 -24.56
CA GLY A 309 -3.58 -3.91 -23.23
C GLY A 309 -2.16 -4.45 -22.98
N LEU A 310 -1.59 -5.18 -23.95
CA LEU A 310 -0.22 -5.70 -23.88
C LEU A 310 0.81 -4.57 -23.83
N GLN A 311 0.68 -3.50 -24.61
CA GLN A 311 1.63 -2.38 -24.56
C GLN A 311 1.59 -1.67 -23.20
N LEU A 312 0.40 -1.49 -22.63
CA LEU A 312 0.23 -0.92 -21.29
C LEU A 312 0.78 -1.85 -20.20
N ALA A 313 0.60 -3.17 -20.33
CA ALA A 313 1.21 -4.16 -19.43
C ALA A 313 2.75 -4.14 -19.52
N ARG A 314 3.33 -3.98 -20.72
CA ARG A 314 4.77 -3.79 -20.91
C ARG A 314 5.27 -2.50 -20.24
N ALA A 315 4.51 -1.41 -20.37
CA ALA A 315 4.84 -0.16 -19.68
C ALA A 315 4.82 -0.34 -18.15
N ALA A 316 3.80 -1.04 -17.61
CA ALA A 316 3.77 -1.39 -16.19
C ALA A 316 4.97 -2.26 -15.78
N SER A 317 5.35 -3.22 -16.62
CA SER A 317 6.50 -4.10 -16.39
C SER A 317 7.83 -3.36 -16.28
N TRP A 318 8.02 -2.24 -16.95
CA TRP A 318 9.22 -1.42 -16.75
C TRP A 318 9.30 -0.85 -15.34
N GLY A 319 8.19 -0.39 -14.79
CA GLY A 319 8.14 0.10 -13.41
C GLY A 319 8.37 -1.01 -12.39
N THR A 320 7.77 -2.18 -12.60
CA THR A 320 7.97 -3.33 -11.71
C THR A 320 9.37 -3.96 -11.85
N ALA A 321 10.06 -3.81 -12.99
CA ALA A 321 11.45 -4.21 -13.14
C ALA A 321 12.41 -3.39 -12.24
N VAL A 322 12.15 -2.10 -12.08
CA VAL A 322 12.91 -1.28 -11.14
C VAL A 322 12.65 -1.70 -9.70
N MET A 323 11.39 -2.07 -9.38
CA MET A 323 11.04 -2.58 -8.05
C MET A 323 11.76 -3.91 -7.76
N GLU A 324 11.76 -4.85 -8.73
CA GLU A 324 12.47 -6.11 -8.62
C GLU A 324 13.99 -5.89 -8.42
N LEU A 325 14.61 -5.09 -9.28
CA LEU A 325 16.04 -4.78 -9.17
C LEU A 325 16.37 -4.21 -7.79
N THR A 326 15.58 -3.27 -7.30
CA THR A 326 15.75 -2.68 -5.96
C THR A 326 15.60 -3.73 -4.87
N ALA A 327 14.60 -4.63 -4.99
CA ALA A 327 14.38 -5.70 -4.02
C ALA A 327 15.53 -6.71 -4.01
N LEU A 328 16.01 -7.15 -5.17
CA LEU A 328 17.10 -8.10 -5.28
C LEU A 328 18.43 -7.50 -4.79
N GLU A 329 18.76 -6.27 -5.15
CA GLU A 329 20.01 -5.62 -4.71
C GLU A 329 20.03 -5.35 -3.20
N LEU A 330 18.93 -4.90 -2.63
CA LEU A 330 18.85 -4.52 -1.21
C LEU A 330 18.37 -5.67 -0.31
N GLY A 331 17.67 -6.69 -0.84
CA GLY A 331 17.10 -7.80 -0.09
C GLY A 331 17.94 -9.07 -0.08
N SER A 332 18.82 -9.31 -1.09
CA SER A 332 19.57 -10.57 -1.20
C SER A 332 20.80 -10.66 -0.29
N GLY A 333 21.31 -9.55 0.25
CA GLY A 333 22.49 -9.53 1.10
C GLY A 333 22.25 -10.11 2.50
N SER A 334 23.29 -10.63 3.14
CA SER A 334 23.25 -11.10 4.53
C SER A 334 22.97 -9.97 5.54
N GLN A 335 23.12 -8.71 5.12
CA GLN A 335 22.87 -7.52 5.92
C GLN A 335 21.52 -6.87 5.62
N ALA A 336 20.68 -7.49 4.79
CA ALA A 336 19.37 -6.96 4.39
C ALA A 336 18.42 -6.88 5.60
N THR A 337 18.51 -7.85 6.50
CA THR A 337 17.70 -7.93 7.71
C THR A 337 18.57 -8.10 8.95
N ILE A 338 18.10 -7.56 10.07
CA ILE A 338 18.69 -7.80 11.40
C ILE A 338 17.75 -8.74 12.14
N PRO A 339 18.23 -9.93 12.60
CA PRO A 339 17.44 -10.80 13.46
C PRO A 339 17.02 -10.05 14.74
N TRP A 340 15.75 -10.17 15.10
CA TRP A 340 15.19 -9.46 16.24
C TRP A 340 14.48 -10.43 17.20
N ALA A 341 14.23 -9.99 18.42
CA ALA A 341 13.48 -10.77 19.38
C ALA A 341 12.02 -10.93 18.91
N GLY A 342 11.52 -12.16 18.84
CA GLY A 342 10.14 -12.42 18.44
C GLY A 342 9.12 -12.16 19.55
N GLY A 343 7.84 -12.15 19.16
CA GLY A 343 6.70 -12.02 20.06
C GLY A 343 6.53 -10.64 20.68
N VAL A 344 5.68 -10.57 21.70
CA VAL A 344 5.30 -9.28 22.34
C VAL A 344 6.51 -8.55 22.94
N GLY A 345 7.49 -9.29 23.51
CA GLY A 345 8.69 -8.69 24.07
C GLY A 345 9.51 -7.94 23.02
N GLY A 346 9.67 -8.53 21.82
CA GLY A 346 10.36 -7.91 20.70
C GLY A 346 9.64 -6.66 20.19
N ALA A 347 8.31 -6.71 20.09
CA ALA A 347 7.51 -5.56 19.68
C ALA A 347 7.62 -4.39 20.66
N VAL A 348 7.58 -4.66 21.98
CA VAL A 348 7.80 -3.63 23.03
C VAL A 348 9.20 -3.04 22.90
N LEU A 349 10.22 -3.88 22.67
CA LEU A 349 11.59 -3.40 22.51
C LEU A 349 11.73 -2.47 21.30
N VAL A 350 11.09 -2.79 20.17
CA VAL A 350 11.03 -1.91 18.99
C VAL A 350 10.42 -0.55 19.37
N CYS A 351 9.26 -0.53 20.03
CA CYS A 351 8.63 0.72 20.47
C CYS A 351 9.56 1.56 21.38
N VAL A 352 10.31 0.92 22.29
CA VAL A 352 11.26 1.63 23.16
C VAL A 352 12.42 2.22 22.35
N VAL A 353 12.98 1.45 21.41
CA VAL A 353 14.06 1.94 20.52
C VAL A 353 13.58 3.09 19.66
N GLU A 354 12.41 2.98 19.04
CA GLU A 354 11.80 4.05 18.22
C GLU A 354 11.55 5.31 19.06
N ALA A 355 11.02 5.17 20.27
CA ALA A 355 10.79 6.31 21.17
C ALA A 355 12.13 6.97 21.57
N ALA A 356 13.17 6.19 21.83
CA ALA A 356 14.50 6.71 22.13
C ALA A 356 15.11 7.44 20.92
N CYS A 357 14.99 6.88 19.72
CA CYS A 357 15.43 7.52 18.47
C CYS A 357 14.67 8.83 18.20
N ALA A 358 13.37 8.85 18.40
CA ALA A 358 12.54 10.05 18.26
C ALA A 358 12.93 11.13 19.28
N ALA A 359 13.14 10.76 20.55
CA ALA A 359 13.61 11.69 21.59
C ALA A 359 14.99 12.26 21.26
N ALA A 360 15.92 11.42 20.79
CA ALA A 360 17.24 11.86 20.35
C ALA A 360 17.14 12.82 19.14
N ALA A 361 16.30 12.53 18.16
CA ALA A 361 16.07 13.39 17.00
C ALA A 361 15.49 14.76 17.40
N ILE A 362 14.53 14.78 18.31
CA ILE A 362 13.94 16.03 18.84
C ILE A 362 14.98 16.82 19.61
N MET A 363 15.78 16.14 20.44
CA MET A 363 16.81 16.77 21.25
C MET A 363 17.93 17.38 20.39
N THR A 364 18.42 16.65 19.39
CA THR A 364 19.42 17.16 18.43
C THR A 364 18.86 18.36 17.65
N HIS A 365 17.62 18.29 17.19
CA HIS A 365 16.97 19.40 16.50
C HIS A 365 16.88 20.65 17.39
N ARG A 366 16.54 20.49 18.67
CA ARG A 366 16.50 21.60 19.66
C ARG A 366 17.90 22.17 19.95
N LEU A 367 18.92 21.30 20.12
CA LEU A 367 20.29 21.74 20.38
C LEU A 367 20.91 22.47 19.19
N PHE A 368 20.72 21.94 17.96
CA PHE A 368 21.13 22.65 16.75
C PHE A 368 20.44 24.01 16.60
N GLY A 369 19.16 24.10 16.91
CA GLY A 369 18.40 25.36 16.90
C GLY A 369 18.97 26.37 17.92
N GLN A 370 19.45 25.91 19.08
CA GLN A 370 20.05 26.77 20.10
C GLN A 370 21.47 27.22 19.73
N MET A 371 22.28 26.35 19.14
CA MET A 371 23.65 26.68 18.69
C MET A 371 23.68 27.72 17.57
N MET A 372 22.73 27.66 16.63
CA MET A 372 22.63 28.62 15.53
C MET A 372 22.13 30.04 15.93
N VAL A 373 21.58 30.16 17.14
CA VAL A 373 21.07 31.44 17.67
C VAL A 373 22.17 32.29 18.32
N GLN A 374 23.37 31.75 18.55
CA GLN A 374 24.46 32.42 19.24
C GLN A 374 25.44 33.18 18.32
N GLU A 375 25.24 33.26 16.99
CA GLU A 375 26.05 34.15 16.14
C GLU A 375 25.44 35.56 16.09
N PRO A 376 26.24 36.61 16.34
CA PRO A 376 25.76 37.99 16.35
C PRO A 376 25.44 38.51 14.96
N ASP A 377 24.37 39.29 14.87
CA ASP A 377 23.89 39.99 13.65
C ASP A 377 24.99 40.80 12.97
N LEU A 378 25.29 40.47 11.72
CA LEU A 378 25.98 41.36 10.80
C LEU A 378 25.02 41.83 9.71
N PRO A 379 24.79 43.14 9.54
CA PRO A 379 23.86 43.67 8.56
C PRO A 379 24.45 43.67 7.14
N GLY A 380 23.68 43.16 6.20
CA GLY A 380 23.83 43.44 4.78
C GLY A 380 24.53 42.40 3.93
N LYS A 381 23.80 41.36 3.51
CA LYS A 381 23.97 40.73 2.20
C LYS A 381 22.74 39.87 1.85
N ARG A 382 21.79 40.47 1.13
CA ARG A 382 20.83 39.71 0.32
C ARG A 382 21.55 39.26 -0.93
N LEU A 383 21.92 38.00 -1.05
CA LEU A 383 22.13 37.32 -2.34
C LEU A 383 22.31 35.81 -2.11
N ILE A 384 21.43 35.02 -2.73
CA ILE A 384 21.52 33.58 -2.97
C ILE A 384 21.53 32.76 -1.67
N ALA A 385 20.35 32.39 -1.21
CA ALA A 385 20.18 31.55 -0.03
C ALA A 385 20.86 30.18 -0.22
N ASN A 386 22.03 30.02 0.40
CA ASN A 386 22.66 28.74 0.68
C ASN A 386 21.63 27.82 1.40
N PRO A 387 21.66 26.49 1.20
CA PRO A 387 20.81 25.57 1.95
C PRO A 387 20.84 25.83 3.47
N VAL A 388 21.96 26.28 3.99
CA VAL A 388 22.16 26.68 5.40
C VAL A 388 21.33 27.92 5.78
N GLU A 389 21.19 28.90 4.90
CA GLU A 389 20.35 30.10 5.13
C GLU A 389 18.85 29.78 5.04
N ARG A 390 18.44 28.83 4.18
CA ARG A 390 17.07 28.32 4.16
C ARG A 390 16.72 27.60 5.46
N LEU A 391 17.65 26.80 5.99
CA LEU A 391 17.51 26.13 7.28
C LEU A 391 17.39 27.16 8.41
N ARG A 392 18.16 28.25 8.38
CA ARG A 392 18.11 29.35 9.37
C ARG A 392 16.78 30.10 9.33
N MET A 393 16.31 30.47 8.17
CA MET A 393 15.01 31.15 8.01
C MET A 393 13.83 30.25 8.42
N TRP A 394 13.93 28.96 8.18
CA TRP A 394 12.93 27.99 8.61
C TRP A 394 12.91 27.85 10.14
N MET A 395 14.07 27.75 10.79
CA MET A 395 14.20 27.71 12.26
C MET A 395 13.63 28.97 12.91
N GLU A 396 13.84 30.14 12.32
CA GLU A 396 13.26 31.39 12.81
C GLU A 396 11.73 31.43 12.69
N ARG A 397 11.18 30.92 11.58
CA ARG A 397 9.72 30.84 11.38
C ARG A 397 9.08 29.85 12.36
N THR A 398 9.69 28.67 12.54
CA THR A 398 9.20 27.66 13.48
C THR A 398 9.27 28.16 14.93
N ARG A 399 10.30 28.88 15.29
CA ARG A 399 10.46 29.50 16.62
C ARG A 399 9.42 30.61 16.85
N LYS A 400 9.11 31.39 15.82
CA LYS A 400 8.07 32.42 15.89
C LYS A 400 6.69 31.78 16.06
N ALA A 401 6.38 30.75 15.28
CA ALA A 401 5.13 30.01 15.39
C ALA A 401 4.97 29.32 16.76
N LEU A 402 6.04 28.75 17.33
CA LEU A 402 6.02 28.15 18.66
C LEU A 402 5.84 29.21 19.78
N ARG A 403 6.38 30.41 19.62
CA ARG A 403 6.12 31.51 20.59
C ARG A 403 4.70 32.01 20.49
N GLU A 404 4.14 32.12 19.31
CA GLU A 404 2.75 32.51 19.11
C GLU A 404 1.78 31.51 19.75
N LEU A 405 2.07 30.22 19.70
CA LEU A 405 1.30 29.16 20.37
C LEU A 405 1.45 29.18 21.92
N GLN A 406 2.54 29.70 22.46
CA GLN A 406 2.72 29.85 23.94
C GLN A 406 2.03 31.07 24.54
N TRP A 407 1.50 32.00 23.72
CA TRP A 407 0.81 33.19 24.17
C TRP A 407 -0.70 33.09 24.02
N GLU A 408 -1.24 31.99 23.49
CA GLU A 408 -2.69 31.72 23.36
C GLU A 408 -3.23 30.79 24.47
N GLU A 409 -2.41 30.43 25.48
CA GLU A 409 -2.85 29.87 26.76
C GLU A 409 -2.80 30.95 27.87
#